data_4d764044a2d68d0ef6739445bf615a5c
#
_entry.id   4d764044a2d68d0ef6739445bf615a5c
#
_cell.length_a   1.000
_cell.length_b   1.000
_cell.length_c   1.000
_cell.angle_alpha   90.00
_cell.angle_beta   90.00
_cell.angle_gamma   90.00
#
_symmetry.space_group_name_H-M   'P 1'
#
loop_
_entity.id
_entity.type
_entity.pdbx_description
1 polymer ?
#
loop_
_entity_poly.entity_id
_entity_poly.type
_entity_poly.pdbx_seq_one_letter_code
_entity_poly.pdbx_strand_id
1 'polypeptide(L)'
;MNKENQFDNIEFILPKNQSNVIKVIGIGGGGSNAINYMYNKGIKGVDYVVCNTDSQALENSPVPNKVQLGIKETEGLGAGADPVVGEKAAIESLNEMRGLLEKNTKLVFITAGMGGGTGTGAAPIISKLAIEMDILTVGIVTLSLIHISEPTRLDDI
;
A
#
# COMPACT_ATOMS: atom_id res chain seq x y z
N MET A 1 45.97 -44.78 9.36
CA MET A 1 45.02 -44.40 8.27
C MET A 1 43.88 -43.62 8.90
N ASN A 2 44.02 -42.30 8.97
CA ASN A 2 42.98 -41.41 9.47
C ASN A 2 42.06 -41.01 8.30
N LYS A 3 40.80 -41.39 8.38
CA LYS A 3 39.76 -40.84 7.54
C LYS A 3 39.29 -39.53 8.19
N GLU A 4 39.76 -38.42 7.68
CA GLU A 4 39.25 -37.11 8.00
C GLU A 4 37.86 -37.00 7.38
N ASN A 5 36.86 -36.76 8.23
CA ASN A 5 35.52 -36.42 7.85
C ASN A 5 35.52 -35.02 7.22
N GLN A 6 35.48 -34.95 5.90
CA GLN A 6 35.07 -33.74 5.18
C GLN A 6 33.57 -33.59 5.35
N PHE A 7 33.15 -32.85 6.37
CA PHE A 7 31.84 -32.20 6.33
C PHE A 7 32.01 -30.94 5.47
N ASP A 8 31.67 -31.07 4.24
CA ASP A 8 31.54 -29.92 3.35
C ASP A 8 30.61 -28.88 4.00
N ASN A 9 31.16 -27.71 4.27
CA ASN A 9 30.39 -26.54 4.65
C ASN A 9 29.42 -26.25 3.51
N ILE A 10 28.19 -26.72 3.65
CA ILE A 10 27.07 -26.23 2.82
C ILE A 10 26.83 -24.81 3.30
N GLU A 11 27.45 -23.84 2.63
CA GLU A 11 27.05 -22.45 2.75
C GLU A 11 25.60 -22.36 2.27
N PHE A 12 24.68 -22.31 3.21
CA PHE A 12 23.32 -21.88 2.94
C PHE A 12 23.37 -20.41 2.53
N ILE A 13 23.58 -20.16 1.25
CA ILE A 13 23.37 -18.85 0.66
C ILE A 13 21.86 -18.65 0.63
N LEU A 14 21.31 -18.14 1.73
CA LEU A 14 19.97 -17.58 1.73
C LEU A 14 19.97 -16.42 0.75
N PRO A 15 19.14 -16.43 -0.28
CA PRO A 15 19.09 -15.30 -1.21
C PRO A 15 18.66 -14.05 -0.44
N LYS A 16 19.61 -13.15 -0.28
CA LYS A 16 19.48 -11.87 0.42
C LYS A 16 18.61 -10.89 -0.33
N ASN A 17 17.44 -11.17 -0.79
CA ASN A 17 16.46 -10.23 -1.35
C ASN A 17 15.29 -10.94 -2.03
N GLN A 18 14.74 -11.98 -1.45
CA GLN A 18 13.43 -12.41 -1.88
C GLN A 18 12.38 -11.48 -1.28
N SER A 19 11.68 -10.76 -2.15
CA SER A 19 10.45 -10.06 -1.79
C SER A 19 9.50 -11.03 -1.08
N ASN A 20 8.90 -10.61 0.01
CA ASN A 20 7.91 -11.43 0.71
C ASN A 20 6.69 -11.69 -0.18
N VAL A 21 6.06 -12.83 0.05
CA VAL A 21 4.85 -13.25 -0.67
C VAL A 21 3.64 -12.36 -0.34
N ILE A 22 3.68 -11.72 0.84
CA ILE A 22 2.64 -10.84 1.36
C ILE A 22 3.12 -9.40 1.29
N LYS A 23 2.31 -8.54 0.67
CA LYS A 23 2.53 -7.10 0.70
C LYS A 23 1.43 -6.39 1.46
N VAL A 24 1.79 -5.32 2.14
CA VAL A 24 0.86 -4.44 2.84
C VAL A 24 1.03 -3.04 2.30
N ILE A 25 0.01 -2.51 1.66
CA ILE A 25 0.04 -1.24 0.92
C ILE A 25 -0.87 -0.23 1.62
N GLY A 26 -0.29 0.88 2.04
CA GLY A 26 -1.04 2.02 2.58
C GLY A 26 -1.23 3.10 1.53
N ILE A 27 -2.47 3.51 1.29
CA ILE A 27 -2.83 4.47 0.26
C ILE A 27 -3.38 5.74 0.89
N GLY A 28 -2.78 6.87 0.53
CA GLY A 28 -3.11 8.18 1.07
C GLY A 28 -2.66 8.34 2.53
N GLY A 29 -3.00 9.46 3.15
CA GLY A 29 -2.56 9.78 4.51
C GLY A 29 -3.00 8.76 5.57
N GLY A 30 -4.28 8.37 5.56
CA GLY A 30 -4.82 7.39 6.51
C GLY A 30 -4.19 6.01 6.36
N GLY A 31 -4.05 5.53 5.12
CA GLY A 31 -3.41 4.25 4.83
C GLY A 31 -1.94 4.25 5.20
N SER A 32 -1.20 5.30 4.83
CA SER A 32 0.22 5.44 5.16
C SER A 32 0.46 5.46 6.67
N ASN A 33 -0.41 6.14 7.44
CA ASN A 33 -0.30 6.15 8.91
C ASN A 33 -0.45 4.75 9.52
N ALA A 34 -1.38 3.95 9.02
CA ALA A 34 -1.56 2.56 9.47
C ALA A 34 -0.30 1.72 9.18
N ILE A 35 0.27 1.85 7.99
CA ILE A 35 1.49 1.13 7.60
C ILE A 35 2.70 1.60 8.42
N ASN A 36 2.86 2.89 8.62
CA ASN A 36 3.92 3.44 9.46
C ASN A 36 3.87 2.86 10.88
N TYR A 37 2.67 2.73 11.45
CA TYR A 37 2.47 2.13 12.76
C TYR A 37 2.89 0.65 12.78
N MET A 38 2.44 -0.14 11.78
CA MET A 38 2.79 -1.56 11.66
C MET A 38 4.31 -1.75 11.49
N TYR A 39 4.93 -0.91 10.66
CA TYR A 39 6.38 -0.93 10.42
C TYR A 39 7.16 -0.66 11.71
N ASN A 40 6.77 0.38 12.47
CA ASN A 40 7.39 0.73 13.75
C ASN A 40 7.18 -0.35 14.83
N LYS A 41 6.11 -1.14 14.74
CA LYS A 41 5.88 -2.31 15.62
C LYS A 41 6.78 -3.50 15.26
N GLY A 42 7.51 -3.44 14.15
CA GLY A 42 8.46 -4.48 13.75
C GLY A 42 7.81 -5.79 13.32
N ILE A 43 6.59 -5.74 12.78
CA ILE A 43 5.92 -6.93 12.22
C ILE A 43 6.73 -7.41 11.01
N LYS A 44 7.12 -8.68 11.01
CA LYS A 44 7.99 -9.28 9.98
C LYS A 44 7.22 -10.22 9.06
N GLY A 45 7.86 -10.59 7.95
CA GLY A 45 7.28 -11.54 6.99
C GLY A 45 6.36 -10.90 5.95
N VAL A 46 6.33 -9.57 5.88
CA VAL A 46 5.58 -8.80 4.89
C VAL A 46 6.45 -7.69 4.31
N ASP A 47 6.16 -7.28 3.09
CA ASP A 47 6.74 -6.09 2.49
C ASP A 47 5.79 -4.92 2.67
N TYR A 48 6.27 -3.84 3.25
CA TYR A 48 5.51 -2.61 3.44
C TYR A 48 5.71 -1.66 2.28
N VAL A 49 4.62 -1.06 1.83
CA VAL A 49 4.62 -0.04 0.78
C VAL A 49 3.68 1.09 1.19
N VAL A 50 4.11 2.32 1.01
CA VAL A 50 3.27 3.50 1.17
C VAL A 50 3.11 4.21 -0.16
N CYS A 51 1.87 4.55 -0.50
CA CYS A 51 1.50 5.22 -1.74
C CYS A 51 0.76 6.51 -1.41
N ASN A 52 1.21 7.62 -1.95
CA ASN A 52 0.53 8.89 -1.75
C ASN A 52 0.73 9.83 -2.96
N THR A 53 -0.18 10.76 -3.14
CA THR A 53 -0.05 11.90 -4.06
C THR A 53 0.73 13.06 -3.45
N ASP A 54 0.88 13.08 -2.13
CA ASP A 54 1.64 14.08 -1.38
C ASP A 54 3.08 13.59 -1.15
N SER A 55 4.04 14.27 -1.79
CA SER A 55 5.46 13.92 -1.71
C SER A 55 6.03 14.11 -0.30
N GLN A 56 5.61 15.14 0.42
CA GLN A 56 6.09 15.42 1.77
C GLN A 56 5.64 14.33 2.76
N ALA A 57 4.40 13.86 2.62
CA ALA A 57 3.89 12.75 3.44
C ALA A 57 4.69 11.46 3.19
N LEU A 58 5.12 11.21 1.94
CA LEU A 58 5.98 10.07 1.61
C LEU A 58 7.39 10.22 2.20
N GLU A 59 7.98 11.39 2.11
CA GLU A 59 9.32 11.66 2.67
C GLU A 59 9.37 11.42 4.18
N ASN A 60 8.33 11.81 4.90
CA ASN A 60 8.22 11.65 6.35
C ASN A 60 7.92 10.21 6.80
N SER A 61 7.60 9.29 5.89
CA SER A 61 7.35 7.90 6.22
C SER A 61 8.64 7.13 6.53
N PRO A 62 8.70 6.31 7.59
CA PRO A 62 9.85 5.44 7.88
C PRO A 62 9.93 4.22 6.94
N VAL A 63 8.88 3.94 6.17
CA VAL A 63 8.80 2.78 5.28
C VAL A 63 9.71 3.00 4.06
N PRO A 64 10.58 2.04 3.72
CA PRO A 64 11.54 2.22 2.62
C PRO A 64 10.90 2.19 1.23
N ASN A 65 9.84 1.40 1.03
CA ASN A 65 9.18 1.30 -0.26
C ASN A 65 8.07 2.36 -0.36
N LYS A 66 8.30 3.35 -1.22
CA LYS A 66 7.42 4.50 -1.40
C LYS A 66 7.06 4.63 -2.86
N VAL A 67 5.79 4.87 -3.14
CA VAL A 67 5.29 5.14 -4.49
C VAL A 67 4.56 6.47 -4.49
N GLN A 68 5.05 7.42 -5.25
CA GLN A 68 4.36 8.68 -5.48
C GLN A 68 3.35 8.49 -6.59
N LEU A 69 2.07 8.63 -6.26
CA LEU A 69 0.98 8.51 -7.23
C LEU A 69 0.76 9.82 -7.98
N GLY A 70 0.61 9.74 -9.29
CA GLY A 70 0.18 10.86 -10.11
C GLY A 70 1.14 12.05 -10.08
N ILE A 71 2.41 11.85 -10.36
CA ILE A 71 3.44 12.89 -10.35
C ILE A 71 3.06 14.06 -11.25
N LYS A 72 2.48 13.79 -12.41
CA LYS A 72 2.04 14.82 -13.35
C LYS A 72 0.67 15.41 -12.96
N GLU A 73 -0.23 14.57 -12.46
CA GLU A 73 -1.60 15.00 -12.10
C GLU A 73 -1.60 15.93 -10.88
N THR A 74 -0.72 15.68 -9.89
CA THR A 74 -0.75 16.41 -8.61
C THR A 74 0.49 17.22 -8.30
N GLU A 75 1.56 17.08 -9.08
CA GLU A 75 2.85 17.75 -8.87
C GLU A 75 3.39 17.57 -7.43
N GLY A 76 2.99 16.48 -6.76
CA GLY A 76 3.38 16.18 -5.38
C GLY A 76 2.62 16.95 -4.29
N LEU A 77 1.60 17.73 -4.65
CA LEU A 77 0.84 18.58 -3.73
C LEU A 77 -0.36 17.86 -3.09
N GLY A 78 -0.58 16.60 -3.46
CA GLY A 78 -1.73 15.84 -2.99
C GLY A 78 -2.97 15.99 -3.86
N ALA A 79 -4.03 15.24 -3.52
CA ALA A 79 -5.28 15.19 -4.30
C ALA A 79 -6.31 16.29 -3.93
N GLY A 80 -5.98 17.18 -2.97
CA GLY A 80 -6.89 18.27 -2.58
C GLY A 80 -8.25 17.78 -2.05
N ALA A 81 -8.31 16.61 -1.42
CA ALA A 81 -9.54 15.95 -0.99
C ALA A 81 -10.52 15.56 -2.12
N ASP A 82 -10.07 15.60 -3.38
CA ASP A 82 -10.86 15.21 -4.54
C ASP A 82 -10.58 13.75 -4.95
N PRO A 83 -11.57 12.83 -4.82
CA PRO A 83 -11.40 11.43 -5.22
C PRO A 83 -11.12 11.25 -6.72
N VAL A 84 -11.60 12.14 -7.58
CA VAL A 84 -11.35 12.07 -9.03
C VAL A 84 -9.88 12.32 -9.34
N VAL A 85 -9.25 13.25 -8.65
CA VAL A 85 -7.80 13.48 -8.75
C VAL A 85 -7.04 12.27 -8.24
N GLY A 86 -7.46 11.69 -7.11
CA GLY A 86 -6.87 10.45 -6.58
C GLY A 86 -6.96 9.26 -7.54
N GLU A 87 -8.10 9.10 -8.21
CA GLU A 87 -8.32 8.08 -9.24
C GLU A 87 -7.38 8.27 -10.43
N LYS A 88 -7.30 9.47 -10.99
CA LYS A 88 -6.42 9.80 -12.12
C LYS A 88 -4.95 9.59 -11.76
N ALA A 89 -4.55 10.00 -10.56
CA ALA A 89 -3.20 9.79 -10.04
C ALA A 89 -2.83 8.28 -9.97
N ALA A 90 -3.77 7.44 -9.54
CA ALA A 90 -3.57 5.99 -9.53
C ALA A 90 -3.47 5.42 -10.95
N ILE A 91 -4.30 5.88 -11.87
CA ILE A 91 -4.26 5.44 -13.28
C ILE A 91 -2.92 5.81 -13.92
N GLU A 92 -2.40 7.01 -13.67
CA GLU A 92 -1.07 7.43 -14.14
C GLU A 92 0.02 6.47 -13.65
N SER A 93 -0.07 6.02 -12.41
CA SER A 93 0.96 5.22 -11.74
C SER A 93 0.74 3.70 -11.84
N LEU A 94 -0.23 3.22 -12.65
CA LEU A 94 -0.56 1.79 -12.76
C LEU A 94 0.64 0.91 -13.14
N ASN A 95 1.50 1.38 -14.05
CA ASN A 95 2.67 0.60 -14.49
C ASN A 95 3.68 0.41 -13.36
N GLU A 96 3.89 1.42 -12.53
CA GLU A 96 4.77 1.34 -11.37
C GLU A 96 4.20 0.38 -10.31
N MET A 97 2.90 0.49 -10.04
CA MET A 97 2.19 -0.41 -9.14
C MET A 97 2.21 -1.86 -9.63
N ARG A 98 2.04 -2.08 -10.94
CA ARG A 98 2.15 -3.41 -11.56
C ARG A 98 3.54 -4.00 -11.33
N GLY A 99 4.60 -3.27 -11.65
CA GLY A 99 5.98 -3.71 -11.43
C GLY A 99 6.30 -4.04 -9.97
N LEU A 100 5.68 -3.34 -9.02
CA LEU A 100 5.81 -3.62 -7.60
C LEU A 100 5.08 -4.92 -7.21
N LEU A 101 3.88 -5.16 -7.76
CA LEU A 101 3.06 -6.33 -7.46
C LEU A 101 3.57 -7.61 -8.15
N GLU A 102 4.21 -7.52 -9.31
CA GLU A 102 4.78 -8.68 -10.04
C GLU A 102 5.86 -9.42 -9.25
N LYS A 103 6.51 -8.75 -8.31
CA LYS A 103 7.62 -9.32 -7.52
C LYS A 103 7.11 -10.29 -6.45
N ASN A 104 6.86 -11.55 -6.85
CA ASN A 104 6.53 -12.67 -5.95
C ASN A 104 5.30 -12.47 -5.05
N THR A 105 4.38 -11.57 -5.40
CA THR A 105 3.21 -11.27 -4.57
C THR A 105 2.10 -12.30 -4.78
N LYS A 106 1.58 -12.88 -3.70
CA LYS A 106 0.42 -13.80 -3.70
C LYS A 106 -0.75 -13.25 -2.91
N LEU A 107 -0.47 -12.39 -1.94
CA LEU A 107 -1.48 -11.77 -1.09
C LEU A 107 -1.12 -10.30 -0.91
N VAL A 108 -2.09 -9.42 -1.08
CA VAL A 108 -1.95 -8.01 -0.78
C VAL A 108 -3.04 -7.52 0.16
N PHE A 109 -2.63 -6.84 1.22
CA PHE A 109 -3.51 -6.04 2.06
C PHE A 109 -3.42 -4.59 1.61
N ILE A 110 -4.56 -3.99 1.31
CA ILE A 110 -4.65 -2.58 0.91
C ILE A 110 -5.40 -1.83 2.01
N THR A 111 -4.73 -0.87 2.63
CA THR A 111 -5.35 -0.02 3.65
C THR A 111 -5.47 1.42 3.17
N ALA A 112 -6.63 2.02 3.40
CA ALA A 112 -6.92 3.39 3.00
C ALA A 112 -7.93 4.05 3.94
N GLY A 113 -7.78 5.36 4.15
CA GLY A 113 -8.82 6.17 4.77
C GLY A 113 -9.78 6.67 3.69
N MET A 114 -11.06 6.34 3.82
CA MET A 114 -12.13 6.83 2.95
C MET A 114 -12.63 8.20 3.41
N GLY A 115 -13.06 9.03 2.48
CA GLY A 115 -13.53 10.39 2.73
C GLY A 115 -12.55 11.49 2.33
N GLY A 116 -11.29 11.14 2.02
CA GLY A 116 -10.31 12.03 1.39
C GLY A 116 -10.20 11.80 -0.12
N GLY A 117 -9.23 12.48 -0.75
CA GLY A 117 -9.00 12.34 -2.20
C GLY A 117 -8.23 11.07 -2.57
N THR A 118 -6.98 10.96 -2.12
CA THR A 118 -6.07 9.88 -2.55
C THR A 118 -6.58 8.50 -2.16
N GLY A 119 -6.91 8.27 -0.88
CA GLY A 119 -7.37 6.97 -0.41
C GLY A 119 -8.66 6.52 -1.10
N THR A 120 -9.65 7.42 -1.20
CA THR A 120 -10.95 7.13 -1.81
C THR A 120 -10.84 6.85 -3.30
N GLY A 121 -10.03 7.64 -4.03
CA GLY A 121 -9.91 7.51 -5.48
C GLY A 121 -8.95 6.40 -5.90
N ALA A 122 -7.79 6.28 -5.26
CA ALA A 122 -6.74 5.38 -5.70
C ALA A 122 -6.91 3.94 -5.21
N ALA A 123 -7.47 3.70 -4.02
CA ALA A 123 -7.57 2.35 -3.48
C ALA A 123 -8.38 1.38 -4.35
N PRO A 124 -9.54 1.76 -4.91
CA PRO A 124 -10.29 0.89 -5.83
C PRO A 124 -9.50 0.53 -7.09
N ILE A 125 -8.76 1.48 -7.66
CA ILE A 125 -7.97 1.27 -8.88
C ILE A 125 -6.83 0.27 -8.62
N ILE A 126 -6.10 0.47 -7.53
CA ILE A 126 -4.98 -0.41 -7.16
C ILE A 126 -5.49 -1.81 -6.76
N SER A 127 -6.63 -1.88 -6.06
CA SER A 127 -7.26 -3.16 -5.73
C SER A 127 -7.68 -3.94 -6.98
N LYS A 128 -8.27 -3.24 -7.95
CA LYS A 128 -8.66 -3.84 -9.24
C LYS A 128 -7.45 -4.38 -9.97
N LEU A 129 -6.35 -3.62 -10.03
CA LEU A 129 -5.10 -4.06 -10.65
C LEU A 129 -4.59 -5.35 -9.99
N ALA A 130 -4.57 -5.43 -8.66
CA ALA A 130 -4.11 -6.62 -7.95
C ALA A 130 -4.97 -7.86 -8.25
N ILE A 131 -6.30 -7.69 -8.33
CA ILE A 131 -7.25 -8.75 -8.69
C ILE A 131 -7.02 -9.20 -10.13
N GLU A 132 -6.81 -8.28 -11.08
CA GLU A 132 -6.50 -8.59 -12.48
C GLU A 132 -5.18 -9.35 -12.65
N MET A 133 -4.26 -9.21 -11.70
CA MET A 133 -3.00 -9.96 -11.64
C MET A 133 -3.11 -11.30 -10.90
N ASP A 134 -4.32 -11.76 -10.58
CA ASP A 134 -4.59 -13.00 -9.85
C ASP A 134 -3.94 -13.03 -8.45
N ILE A 135 -3.89 -11.87 -7.79
CA ILE A 135 -3.37 -11.71 -6.43
C ILE A 135 -4.56 -11.66 -5.46
N LEU A 136 -4.51 -12.50 -4.40
CA LEU A 136 -5.51 -12.42 -3.34
C LEU A 136 -5.46 -11.03 -2.68
N THR A 137 -6.57 -10.30 -2.73
CA THR A 137 -6.63 -8.89 -2.33
C THR A 137 -7.60 -8.70 -1.18
N VAL A 138 -7.10 -8.11 -0.08
CA VAL A 138 -7.89 -7.78 1.11
C VAL A 138 -7.84 -6.27 1.34
N GLY A 139 -9.00 -5.62 1.29
CA GLY A 139 -9.13 -4.18 1.59
C GLY A 139 -9.48 -3.96 3.08
N ILE A 140 -8.76 -3.05 3.73
CA ILE A 140 -9.02 -2.59 5.10
C ILE A 140 -9.18 -1.08 5.04
N VAL A 141 -10.39 -0.60 5.26
CA VAL A 141 -10.69 0.81 5.11
C VAL A 141 -11.26 1.39 6.41
N THR A 142 -10.92 2.64 6.66
CA THR A 142 -11.59 3.46 7.67
C THR A 142 -12.49 4.46 6.98
N LEU A 143 -13.71 4.63 7.47
CA LEU A 143 -14.66 5.57 6.92
C LEU A 143 -14.77 6.78 7.86
N SER A 144 -14.53 7.98 7.32
CA SER A 144 -14.80 9.21 8.06
C SER A 144 -16.31 9.45 8.09
N LEU A 145 -16.87 9.55 9.29
CA LEU A 145 -18.30 9.81 9.49
C LEU A 145 -18.62 11.32 9.59
N ILE A 146 -17.65 12.19 9.41
CA ILE A 146 -17.82 13.65 9.58
C ILE A 146 -18.84 14.26 8.59
N HIS A 147 -19.12 13.58 7.49
CA HIS A 147 -20.08 14.02 6.47
C HIS A 147 -21.34 13.14 6.39
N ILE A 148 -21.54 12.20 7.32
CA ILE A 148 -22.75 11.42 7.40
C ILE A 148 -23.75 12.26 8.21
N SER A 149 -24.77 12.78 7.52
CA SER A 149 -25.97 13.32 8.16
C SER A 149 -26.66 12.17 8.87
N GLU A 150 -27.02 12.35 10.14
CA GLU A 150 -27.94 11.40 10.79
C GLU A 150 -29.22 11.31 9.97
N PRO A 151 -29.73 10.09 9.72
CA PRO A 151 -31.03 9.98 9.05
C PRO A 151 -32.05 10.72 9.89
N THR A 152 -32.72 11.72 9.28
CA THR A 152 -33.81 12.46 9.91
C THR A 152 -34.83 11.42 10.41
N ARG A 153 -35.09 11.37 11.71
CA ARG A 153 -36.13 10.52 12.25
C ARG A 153 -37.45 10.96 11.64
N LEU A 154 -38.22 9.98 11.18
CA LEU A 154 -39.58 10.22 10.64
C LEU A 154 -40.51 10.89 11.65
N ASP A 155 -40.12 10.94 12.92
CA ASP A 155 -40.88 11.52 14.05
C ASP A 155 -40.68 13.06 14.13
N ASP A 156 -39.77 13.65 13.33
CA ASP A 156 -39.47 15.09 13.33
C ASP A 156 -40.16 15.85 12.18
N ILE A 157 -41.18 15.23 11.52
CA ILE A 157 -41.97 15.84 10.45
C ILE A 157 -43.37 16.20 10.93
#